data_ec8756ff08196b27bb4fe74a05caa9bd
#
_entry.id   ec8756ff08196b27bb4fe74a05caa9bd
#
_cell.length_a   1.000
_cell.length_b   1.000
_cell.length_c   1.000
_cell.angle_alpha   90.00
_cell.angle_beta   90.00
_cell.angle_gamma   90.00
#
_symmetry.space_group_name_H-M   'P 1'
#
loop_
_entity.id
_entity.type
_entity.pdbx_description
1 polymer ?
#
loop_
_entity_poly.entity_id
_entity_poly.type
_entity_poly.pdbx_seq_one_letter_code
_entity_poly.pdbx_strand_id
1 'polypeptide(L)'
;MRISHLIIYALTALAIISCKDGKPIDTVTIYHGDYCYRGEMAHGKRNGYGVLSLKDSIVYSGMWKNGKRCGYGTTTDSLGRQITALWRADTIVSGTREDSLGTYHGGFSKNLLADGHGTWRNADGEFYTGLWTADRRNGFGCGVAENGKVKAGDWRKDRYRGEKMLHTADR
;
A
#
# COMPACT_ATOMS: atom_id res chain seq x y z
N MET A 1 -0.71 12.65 -36.12
CA MET A 1 0.14 11.48 -35.81
C MET A 1 0.47 11.56 -34.33
N ARG A 2 -0.28 10.84 -33.46
CA ARG A 2 -0.11 10.85 -31.99
C ARG A 2 0.88 9.76 -31.64
N ILE A 3 2.03 10.16 -31.10
CA ILE A 3 3.03 9.24 -30.59
C ILE A 3 2.61 8.87 -29.16
N SER A 4 2.09 7.66 -29.01
CA SER A 4 1.82 7.09 -27.69
C SER A 4 3.14 6.77 -27.00
N HIS A 5 3.45 7.51 -25.94
CA HIS A 5 4.58 7.17 -25.07
C HIS A 5 4.19 5.96 -24.23
N LEU A 6 4.58 4.80 -24.68
CA LEU A 6 4.56 3.56 -23.91
C LEU A 6 5.69 3.66 -22.90
N ILE A 7 5.39 4.05 -21.66
CA ILE A 7 6.37 4.00 -20.57
C ILE A 7 6.47 2.53 -20.17
N ILE A 8 7.47 1.86 -20.71
CA ILE A 8 7.90 0.53 -20.28
C ILE A 8 8.65 0.73 -18.96
N TYR A 9 7.98 0.53 -17.83
CA TYR A 9 8.70 0.31 -16.57
C TYR A 9 9.39 -1.05 -16.66
N ALA A 10 10.63 -1.04 -17.10
CA ALA A 10 11.52 -2.17 -16.91
C ALA A 10 11.74 -2.32 -15.39
N LEU A 11 10.97 -3.21 -14.76
CA LEU A 11 11.32 -3.73 -13.44
C LEU A 11 12.63 -4.50 -13.62
N THR A 12 13.76 -3.84 -13.42
CA THR A 12 15.00 -4.53 -13.10
C THR A 12 14.75 -5.23 -11.78
N ALA A 13 14.45 -6.52 -11.84
CA ALA A 13 14.52 -7.39 -10.68
C ALA A 13 15.99 -7.35 -10.23
N LEU A 14 16.29 -6.43 -9.32
CA LEU A 14 17.54 -6.43 -8.61
C LEU A 14 17.52 -7.72 -7.79
N ALA A 15 18.20 -8.73 -8.27
CA ALA A 15 18.50 -9.92 -7.48
C ALA A 15 19.36 -9.44 -6.32
N ILE A 16 18.71 -9.08 -5.21
CA ILE A 16 19.41 -8.87 -3.94
C ILE A 16 19.87 -10.28 -3.55
N ILE A 17 21.11 -10.61 -3.90
CA ILE A 17 21.78 -11.76 -3.33
C ILE A 17 22.03 -11.37 -1.87
N SER A 18 21.06 -11.67 -1.03
CA SER A 18 21.23 -11.60 0.41
C SER A 18 22.11 -12.78 0.80
N CYS A 19 23.39 -12.52 1.04
CA CYS A 19 24.29 -13.48 1.65
C CYS A 19 24.15 -13.37 3.16
N LYS A 20 23.56 -14.36 3.78
CA LYS A 20 23.69 -14.59 5.21
C LYS A 20 24.90 -15.51 5.39
N ASP A 21 25.94 -15.03 6.07
CA ASP A 21 27.18 -15.78 6.33
C ASP A 21 27.95 -16.28 5.07
N GLY A 22 27.88 -15.52 3.95
CA GLY A 22 28.63 -15.83 2.73
C GLY A 22 28.14 -17.05 1.93
N LYS A 23 27.03 -17.68 2.33
CA LYS A 23 26.41 -18.79 1.58
C LYS A 23 25.26 -18.29 0.71
N PRO A 24 25.14 -18.80 -0.54
CA PRO A 24 23.97 -18.51 -1.36
C PRO A 24 22.72 -19.01 -0.65
N ILE A 25 21.67 -18.19 -0.60
CA ILE A 25 20.38 -18.58 -0.05
C ILE A 25 19.66 -19.40 -1.12
N ASP A 26 19.34 -20.66 -0.80
CA ASP A 26 18.54 -21.52 -1.68
C ASP A 26 17.14 -20.96 -1.81
N THR A 27 16.82 -20.48 -3.02
CA THR A 27 15.47 -20.08 -3.37
C THR A 27 14.74 -21.24 -4.03
N VAL A 28 13.51 -21.46 -3.63
CA VAL A 28 12.64 -22.48 -4.22
C VAL A 28 11.56 -21.83 -5.08
N THR A 29 11.07 -22.59 -6.07
CA THR A 29 9.87 -22.22 -6.85
C THR A 29 8.79 -23.25 -6.57
N ILE A 30 7.63 -22.80 -6.10
CA ILE A 30 6.49 -23.64 -5.74
C ILE A 30 5.26 -23.16 -6.50
N TYR A 31 4.57 -24.07 -7.16
CA TYR A 31 3.31 -23.80 -7.85
C TYR A 31 2.14 -24.36 -7.04
N HIS A 32 1.06 -23.59 -6.94
CA HIS A 32 -0.21 -24.02 -6.35
C HIS A 32 -1.38 -23.43 -7.18
N GLY A 33 -1.93 -24.23 -8.09
CA GLY A 33 -2.85 -23.72 -9.11
C GLY A 33 -2.20 -22.64 -9.96
N ASP A 34 -2.86 -21.50 -10.08
CA ASP A 34 -2.37 -20.32 -10.82
C ASP A 34 -1.34 -19.49 -10.03
N TYR A 35 -1.09 -19.83 -8.76
CA TYR A 35 -0.11 -19.13 -7.94
C TYR A 35 1.28 -19.75 -8.09
N CYS A 36 2.28 -18.87 -8.18
CA CYS A 36 3.69 -19.24 -8.13
C CYS A 36 4.37 -18.45 -7.00
N TYR A 37 5.03 -19.17 -6.10
CA TYR A 37 5.93 -18.56 -5.12
C TYR A 37 7.38 -18.85 -5.52
N ARG A 38 8.21 -17.82 -5.53
CA ARG A 38 9.67 -17.92 -5.70
C ARG A 38 10.35 -17.19 -4.55
N GLY A 39 11.11 -17.91 -3.72
CA GLY A 39 11.76 -17.28 -2.57
C GLY A 39 12.31 -18.27 -1.56
N GLU A 40 12.69 -17.74 -0.41
CA GLU A 40 13.29 -18.47 0.69
C GLU A 40 12.22 -19.27 1.47
N MET A 41 12.63 -20.42 1.97
CA MET A 41 11.81 -21.32 2.80
C MET A 41 12.53 -21.71 4.07
N ALA A 42 11.77 -21.88 5.16
CA ALA A 42 12.27 -22.54 6.38
C ALA A 42 11.15 -23.41 6.98
N HIS A 43 11.50 -24.64 7.36
CA HIS A 43 10.56 -25.61 7.96
C HIS A 43 9.27 -25.79 7.15
N GLY A 44 9.36 -25.86 5.80
CA GLY A 44 8.24 -26.04 4.91
C GLY A 44 7.32 -24.80 4.77
N LYS A 45 7.73 -23.63 5.25
CA LYS A 45 6.96 -22.38 5.18
C LYS A 45 7.77 -21.28 4.48
N ARG A 46 7.09 -20.39 3.78
CA ARG A 46 7.69 -19.17 3.22
C ARG A 46 8.35 -18.37 4.35
N ASN A 47 9.64 -18.05 4.19
CA ASN A 47 10.42 -17.38 5.24
C ASN A 47 11.63 -16.69 4.59
N GLY A 48 11.88 -15.42 4.92
CA GLY A 48 12.86 -14.60 4.23
C GLY A 48 12.24 -13.85 3.06
N TYR A 49 13.02 -13.50 2.04
CA TYR A 49 12.50 -12.78 0.89
C TYR A 49 11.83 -13.72 -0.12
N GLY A 50 10.70 -13.26 -0.69
CA GLY A 50 10.01 -14.05 -1.72
C GLY A 50 8.97 -13.25 -2.50
N VAL A 51 8.73 -13.72 -3.72
CA VAL A 51 7.78 -13.18 -4.67
C VAL A 51 6.63 -14.16 -4.84
N LEU A 52 5.41 -13.68 -4.71
CA LEU A 52 4.18 -14.41 -5.02
C LEU A 52 3.55 -13.79 -6.26
N SER A 53 3.30 -14.60 -7.27
CA SER A 53 2.58 -14.20 -8.48
C SER A 53 1.30 -15.03 -8.65
N LEU A 54 0.31 -14.43 -9.32
CA LEU A 54 -0.88 -15.08 -9.81
C LEU A 54 -0.81 -15.06 -11.34
N LYS A 55 -0.72 -16.23 -11.96
CA LYS A 55 -0.32 -16.35 -13.36
C LYS A 55 1.02 -15.61 -13.56
N ASP A 56 1.09 -14.64 -14.45
CA ASP A 56 2.33 -13.88 -14.72
C ASP A 56 2.38 -12.53 -13.97
N SER A 57 1.36 -12.22 -13.15
CA SER A 57 1.28 -10.95 -12.42
C SER A 57 1.79 -11.09 -10.99
N ILE A 58 2.74 -10.23 -10.60
CA ILE A 58 3.24 -10.17 -9.22
C ILE A 58 2.15 -9.59 -8.33
N VAL A 59 1.69 -10.38 -7.34
CA VAL A 59 0.71 -9.94 -6.34
C VAL A 59 1.35 -9.52 -5.01
N TYR A 60 2.57 -10.03 -4.74
CA TYR A 60 3.35 -9.60 -3.58
C TYR A 60 4.85 -9.87 -3.81
N SER A 61 5.68 -8.94 -3.39
CA SER A 61 7.13 -9.07 -3.35
C SER A 61 7.65 -8.48 -2.05
N GLY A 62 8.30 -9.28 -1.21
CA GLY A 62 8.77 -8.80 0.09
C GLY A 62 9.11 -9.90 1.07
N MET A 63 9.15 -9.52 2.35
CA MET A 63 9.57 -10.39 3.44
C MET A 63 8.42 -11.30 3.92
N TRP A 64 8.79 -12.52 4.26
CA TRP A 64 7.92 -13.57 4.79
C TRP A 64 8.46 -14.09 6.12
N LYS A 65 7.58 -14.45 7.01
CA LYS A 65 7.90 -15.14 8.28
C LYS A 65 6.83 -16.16 8.59
N ASN A 66 7.22 -17.44 8.70
CA ASN A 66 6.29 -18.54 9.00
C ASN A 66 5.06 -18.58 8.08
N GLY A 67 5.27 -18.36 6.77
CA GLY A 67 4.22 -18.39 5.75
C GLY A 67 3.39 -17.11 5.60
N LYS A 68 3.61 -16.09 6.45
CA LYS A 68 2.89 -14.80 6.45
C LYS A 68 3.78 -13.66 5.99
N ARG A 69 3.19 -12.67 5.31
CA ARG A 69 3.88 -11.44 4.94
C ARG A 69 4.28 -10.67 6.20
N CYS A 70 5.51 -10.18 6.24
CA CYS A 70 6.04 -9.39 7.35
C CYS A 70 7.12 -8.43 6.83
N GLY A 71 7.50 -7.41 7.65
CA GLY A 71 8.50 -6.44 7.22
C GLY A 71 8.06 -5.67 5.97
N TYR A 72 9.02 -5.12 5.23
CA TYR A 72 8.71 -4.37 4.01
C TYR A 72 8.37 -5.28 2.83
N GLY A 73 7.40 -4.87 2.04
CA GLY A 73 7.00 -5.54 0.81
C GLY A 73 6.01 -4.72 0.01
N THR A 74 5.96 -5.02 -1.30
CA THR A 74 5.07 -4.38 -2.26
C THR A 74 3.97 -5.35 -2.65
N THR A 75 2.74 -4.88 -2.70
CA THR A 75 1.57 -5.63 -3.21
C THR A 75 0.86 -4.81 -4.28
N THR A 76 0.05 -5.48 -5.10
CA THR A 76 -0.74 -4.84 -6.15
C THR A 76 -2.22 -5.02 -5.82
N ASP A 77 -2.99 -3.95 -5.89
CA ASP A 77 -4.44 -4.00 -5.68
C ASP A 77 -5.21 -4.48 -6.94
N SER A 78 -6.52 -4.61 -6.83
CA SER A 78 -7.38 -5.07 -7.93
C SER A 78 -7.43 -4.12 -9.15
N LEU A 79 -6.96 -2.89 -9.00
CA LEU A 79 -6.84 -1.88 -10.06
C LEU A 79 -5.41 -1.81 -10.64
N GLY A 80 -4.50 -2.69 -10.21
CA GLY A 80 -3.11 -2.69 -10.65
C GLY A 80 -2.23 -1.63 -9.98
N ARG A 81 -2.73 -0.92 -8.95
CA ARG A 81 -1.95 0.08 -8.23
C ARG A 81 -1.03 -0.59 -7.22
N GLN A 82 0.22 -0.16 -7.18
CA GLN A 82 1.20 -0.71 -6.26
C GLN A 82 1.12 -0.03 -4.89
N ILE A 83 1.24 -0.85 -3.84
CA ILE A 83 1.30 -0.40 -2.45
C ILE A 83 2.58 -0.95 -1.84
N THR A 84 3.50 -0.06 -1.51
CA THR A 84 4.69 -0.40 -0.71
C THR A 84 4.35 -0.23 0.75
N ALA A 85 4.50 -1.27 1.55
CA ALA A 85 3.98 -1.27 2.91
C ALA A 85 4.85 -2.02 3.91
N LEU A 86 4.69 -1.66 5.18
CA LEU A 86 5.16 -2.44 6.32
C LEU A 86 4.07 -3.43 6.73
N TRP A 87 4.41 -4.72 6.72
CA TRP A 87 3.51 -5.83 7.02
C TRP A 87 3.77 -6.45 8.39
N ARG A 88 2.71 -6.87 9.04
CA ARG A 88 2.75 -7.69 10.25
C ARG A 88 1.70 -8.79 10.15
N ALA A 89 2.16 -10.04 10.00
CA ALA A 89 1.29 -11.23 9.94
C ALA A 89 0.11 -11.08 8.94
N ASP A 90 0.44 -10.75 7.67
CA ASP A 90 -0.49 -10.50 6.55
C ASP A 90 -1.33 -9.22 6.64
N THR A 91 -1.12 -8.38 7.65
CA THR A 91 -1.81 -7.10 7.80
C THR A 91 -0.86 -5.95 7.49
N ILE A 92 -1.31 -4.95 6.73
CA ILE A 92 -0.56 -3.71 6.50
C ILE A 92 -0.65 -2.86 7.78
N VAL A 93 0.50 -2.49 8.33
CA VAL A 93 0.63 -1.56 9.46
C VAL A 93 0.56 -0.12 8.95
N SER A 94 1.32 0.17 7.90
CA SER A 94 1.27 1.41 7.14
C SER A 94 1.82 1.18 5.74
N GLY A 95 1.35 1.94 4.78
CA GLY A 95 1.79 1.80 3.40
C GLY A 95 1.68 3.10 2.62
N THR A 96 2.31 3.10 1.46
CA THR A 96 2.24 4.20 0.49
C THR A 96 1.73 3.66 -0.83
N ARG A 97 0.74 4.32 -1.40
CA ARG A 97 0.21 4.10 -2.74
C ARG A 97 0.36 5.38 -3.54
N GLU A 98 0.96 5.27 -4.70
CA GLU A 98 1.10 6.35 -5.66
C GLU A 98 0.35 5.99 -6.94
N ASP A 99 -0.47 6.91 -7.42
CA ASP A 99 -1.22 6.77 -8.67
C ASP A 99 -1.34 8.14 -9.38
N SER A 100 -2.06 8.18 -10.51
CA SER A 100 -2.23 9.41 -11.28
C SER A 100 -2.98 10.53 -10.56
N LEU A 101 -3.65 10.22 -9.45
CA LEU A 101 -4.40 11.20 -8.65
C LEU A 101 -3.55 11.79 -7.53
N GLY A 102 -2.46 11.11 -7.14
CA GLY A 102 -1.58 11.58 -6.09
C GLY A 102 -0.98 10.43 -5.26
N THR A 103 -0.42 10.79 -4.12
CA THR A 103 0.21 9.87 -3.18
C THR A 103 -0.61 9.78 -1.90
N TYR A 104 -1.02 8.58 -1.54
CA TYR A 104 -1.61 8.25 -0.24
C TYR A 104 -0.58 7.55 0.64
N HIS A 105 -0.49 7.95 1.89
CA HIS A 105 0.28 7.27 2.94
C HIS A 105 -0.59 7.05 4.17
N GLY A 106 -0.72 5.80 4.62
CA GLY A 106 -1.56 5.49 5.78
C GLY A 106 -1.91 4.02 5.93
N GLY A 107 -3.04 3.78 6.61
CA GLY A 107 -3.60 2.44 6.81
C GLY A 107 -4.32 1.91 5.57
N PHE A 108 -4.40 0.59 5.47
CA PHE A 108 -5.13 -0.09 4.41
C PHE A 108 -5.98 -1.23 4.99
N SER A 109 -7.16 -1.40 4.45
CA SER A 109 -8.01 -2.55 4.73
C SER A 109 -7.44 -3.85 4.12
N LYS A 110 -8.05 -4.99 4.43
CA LYS A 110 -7.69 -6.28 3.81
C LYS A 110 -7.87 -6.30 2.29
N ASN A 111 -8.76 -5.44 1.77
CA ASN A 111 -9.01 -5.28 0.34
C ASN A 111 -8.08 -4.25 -0.32
N LEU A 112 -7.03 -3.80 0.38
CA LEU A 112 -6.03 -2.83 -0.09
C LEU A 112 -6.62 -1.45 -0.42
N LEU A 113 -7.76 -1.10 0.18
CA LEU A 113 -8.34 0.24 0.12
C LEU A 113 -7.82 1.07 1.30
N ALA A 114 -7.62 2.38 1.10
CA ALA A 114 -7.26 3.29 2.19
C ALA A 114 -8.30 3.22 3.32
N ASP A 115 -7.84 2.96 4.53
CA ASP A 115 -8.68 2.76 5.72
C ASP A 115 -7.94 3.15 6.99
N GLY A 116 -8.63 3.76 7.96
CA GLY A 116 -8.01 4.30 9.16
C GLY A 116 -7.39 5.69 8.93
N HIS A 117 -6.35 6.02 9.68
CA HIS A 117 -5.64 7.30 9.51
C HIS A 117 -4.75 7.28 8.27
N GLY A 118 -4.76 8.39 7.52
CA GLY A 118 -3.91 8.55 6.36
C GLY A 118 -3.83 9.98 5.85
N THR A 119 -2.83 10.22 5.04
CA THR A 119 -2.53 11.48 4.38
C THR A 119 -2.51 11.26 2.87
N TRP A 120 -3.15 12.15 2.13
CA TRP A 120 -3.12 12.16 0.68
C TRP A 120 -2.70 13.53 0.18
N ARG A 121 -1.94 13.56 -0.91
CA ARG A 121 -1.55 14.79 -1.60
C ARG A 121 -1.42 14.56 -3.09
N ASN A 122 -1.68 15.60 -3.89
CA ASN A 122 -1.40 15.59 -5.33
C ASN A 122 -0.31 16.62 -5.71
N ALA A 123 -0.01 16.69 -7.00
CA ALA A 123 0.97 17.63 -7.57
C ALA A 123 0.50 19.09 -7.53
N ASP A 124 -0.82 19.33 -7.52
CA ASP A 124 -1.44 20.65 -7.57
C ASP A 124 -1.51 21.32 -6.20
N GLY A 125 -0.97 20.66 -5.17
CA GLY A 125 -0.92 21.17 -3.80
C GLY A 125 -2.17 20.85 -2.97
N GLU A 126 -3.12 20.11 -3.49
CA GLU A 126 -4.19 19.58 -2.66
C GLU A 126 -3.66 18.56 -1.67
N PHE A 127 -4.20 18.61 -0.48
CA PHE A 127 -3.77 17.79 0.64
C PHE A 127 -4.97 17.40 1.49
N TYR A 128 -4.92 16.20 2.06
CA TYR A 128 -5.84 15.78 3.12
C TYR A 128 -5.12 14.90 4.12
N THR A 129 -5.36 15.14 5.40
CA THR A 129 -4.94 14.25 6.49
C THR A 129 -6.13 14.00 7.40
N GLY A 130 -6.37 12.76 7.78
CA GLY A 130 -7.50 12.39 8.61
C GLY A 130 -7.94 10.94 8.45
N LEU A 131 -9.20 10.70 8.76
CA LEU A 131 -9.79 9.36 8.68
C LEU A 131 -10.26 9.01 7.26
N TRP A 132 -10.04 7.76 6.91
CA TRP A 132 -10.41 7.15 5.64
C TRP A 132 -11.25 5.89 5.86
N THR A 133 -12.15 5.60 4.96
CA THR A 133 -12.90 4.35 4.90
C THR A 133 -13.14 3.99 3.43
N ALA A 134 -12.66 2.84 3.01
CA ALA A 134 -12.81 2.30 1.66
C ALA A 134 -12.44 3.33 0.57
N ASP A 135 -11.21 3.84 0.61
CA ASP A 135 -10.63 4.85 -0.30
C ASP A 135 -11.31 6.24 -0.25
N ARG A 136 -12.13 6.53 0.75
CA ARG A 136 -12.85 7.82 0.87
C ARG A 136 -12.54 8.52 2.18
N ARG A 137 -12.42 9.84 2.13
CA ARG A 137 -12.33 10.69 3.34
C ARG A 137 -13.63 10.51 4.13
N ASN A 138 -13.50 10.07 5.39
CA ASN A 138 -14.68 9.75 6.21
C ASN A 138 -14.33 9.85 7.69
N GLY A 139 -14.98 10.74 8.43
CA GLY A 139 -14.68 11.09 9.80
C GLY A 139 -13.89 12.39 9.90
N PHE A 140 -13.20 12.61 11.01
CA PHE A 140 -12.49 13.88 11.25
C PHE A 140 -11.21 13.96 10.40
N GLY A 141 -10.99 15.14 9.79
CA GLY A 141 -9.79 15.40 9.01
C GLY A 141 -9.65 16.87 8.59
N CYS A 142 -8.47 17.19 8.07
CA CYS A 142 -8.11 18.49 7.54
C CYS A 142 -7.75 18.36 6.06
N GLY A 143 -8.39 19.13 5.21
CA GLY A 143 -8.09 19.22 3.78
C GLY A 143 -7.69 20.63 3.40
N VAL A 144 -6.76 20.71 2.45
CA VAL A 144 -6.35 21.94 1.77
C VAL A 144 -6.65 21.76 0.29
N ALA A 145 -7.44 22.66 -0.28
CA ALA A 145 -7.74 22.66 -1.72
C ALA A 145 -6.61 23.35 -2.50
N GLU A 146 -6.54 23.15 -3.81
CA GLU A 146 -5.59 23.79 -4.74
C GLU A 146 -5.47 25.30 -4.54
N ASN A 147 -6.60 25.99 -4.30
CA ASN A 147 -6.64 27.43 -4.03
C ASN A 147 -6.24 27.82 -2.59
N GLY A 148 -5.69 26.91 -1.82
CA GLY A 148 -5.26 27.10 -0.44
C GLY A 148 -6.40 27.12 0.61
N LYS A 149 -7.67 26.94 0.21
CA LYS A 149 -8.78 26.91 1.17
C LYS A 149 -8.70 25.69 2.09
N VAL A 150 -8.66 25.93 3.39
CA VAL A 150 -8.59 24.89 4.43
C VAL A 150 -10.01 24.49 4.86
N LYS A 151 -10.23 23.20 5.06
CA LYS A 151 -11.44 22.60 5.61
C LYS A 151 -11.05 21.59 6.69
N ALA A 152 -11.19 21.96 7.97
CA ALA A 152 -10.95 21.07 9.09
C ALA A 152 -12.29 20.72 9.75
N GLY A 153 -12.55 19.42 9.97
CA GLY A 153 -13.82 18.97 10.55
C GLY A 153 -14.27 17.61 10.04
N ASP A 154 -15.58 17.37 10.07
CA ASP A 154 -16.17 16.10 9.67
C ASP A 154 -16.29 15.96 8.14
N TRP A 155 -15.94 14.78 7.67
CA TRP A 155 -16.04 14.35 6.28
C TRP A 155 -16.91 13.10 6.18
N ARG A 156 -17.71 12.98 5.15
CA ARG A 156 -18.51 11.79 4.85
C ARG A 156 -18.48 11.50 3.36
N LYS A 157 -17.87 10.37 2.97
CA LYS A 157 -17.74 9.93 1.58
C LYS A 157 -17.21 11.07 0.69
N ASP A 158 -16.03 11.62 1.04
CA ASP A 158 -15.33 12.72 0.38
C ASP A 158 -16.00 14.11 0.45
N ARG A 159 -17.15 14.23 1.08
CA ARG A 159 -17.85 15.51 1.25
C ARG A 159 -17.57 16.10 2.62
N TYR A 160 -17.10 17.35 2.66
CA TYR A 160 -16.98 18.11 3.91
C TYR A 160 -18.35 18.45 4.49
N ARG A 161 -18.54 18.24 5.77
CA ARG A 161 -19.81 18.44 6.49
C ARG A 161 -19.80 19.60 7.47
N GLY A 162 -18.67 20.24 7.66
CA GLY A 162 -18.49 21.34 8.58
C GLY A 162 -17.62 20.99 9.78
N GLU A 163 -17.38 22.00 10.60
CA GLU A 163 -16.66 21.83 11.86
C GLU A 163 -17.55 21.04 12.83
N LYS A 164 -16.95 20.04 13.49
CA LYS A 164 -17.63 19.37 14.59
C LYS A 164 -17.59 20.31 15.77
N MET A 165 -18.71 20.96 16.10
CA MET A 165 -18.83 21.66 17.38
C MET A 165 -18.67 20.62 18.49
N LEU A 166 -17.57 20.68 19.21
CA LEU A 166 -17.47 20.02 20.50
C LEU A 166 -18.48 20.72 21.41
N HIS A 167 -19.62 20.09 21.64
CA HIS A 167 -20.45 20.49 22.75
C HIS A 167 -19.61 20.26 24.00
N THR A 168 -19.05 21.35 24.54
CA THR A 168 -18.59 21.35 25.92
C THR A 168 -19.85 21.04 26.73
N ALA A 169 -19.89 19.85 27.32
CA ALA A 169 -20.88 19.54 28.31
C ALA A 169 -20.76 20.64 29.40
N ASP A 170 -21.75 21.46 29.51
CA ASP A 170 -21.85 22.39 30.63
C ASP A 170 -21.76 21.57 31.91
N ARG A 171 -20.85 21.98 32.77
CA ARG A 171 -20.64 21.45 34.12
C ARG A 171 -21.78 21.93 35.02
#